data_62fca9341ad2e96ca01a8a989bb17a8a
#
_entry.id   62fca9341ad2e96ca01a8a989bb17a8a
#
_cell.length_a   1.000
_cell.length_b   1.000
_cell.length_c   1.000
_cell.angle_alpha   90.00
_cell.angle_beta   90.00
_cell.angle_gamma   90.00
#
_symmetry.space_group_name_H-M   'P 1'
#
loop_
_entity.id
_entity.type
_entity.pdbx_description
1 polymer ?
#
loop_
_entity_poly.entity_id
_entity_poly.type
_entity_poly.pdbx_seq_one_letter_code
_entity_poly.pdbx_strand_id
1 'polypeptide(L)'
;MLYLRIMSIEININCDLGEKSKHHSNKHDPELLEIVNSANIACGYHAGDEETMNKVVEISKTNGVSIGAHPSFNDPENFGRERMNLSSSEIEKLIIDQYEILQSISSKHGENVTHIKPHGALNNMACEDIDLATTLAKVIKRINPELIYLVPTGSKMEHAAKKLDMKIACEIFADRNYEDDGNLVSRKKPHALITDPE
;
A
#
# COMPACT_ATOMS: atom_id res chain seq x y z
N MET A 1 -32.30 -0.69 32.71
CA MET A 1 -32.40 -0.54 31.24
C MET A 1 -30.98 -0.56 30.69
N LEU A 2 -30.52 -1.71 30.21
CA LEU A 2 -29.14 -1.91 29.72
C LEU A 2 -29.09 -1.36 28.28
N TYR A 3 -28.41 -0.23 28.07
CA TYR A 3 -28.12 0.25 26.72
C TYR A 3 -27.08 -0.67 26.09
N LEU A 4 -27.52 -1.57 25.23
CA LEU A 4 -26.64 -2.24 24.26
C LEU A 4 -26.04 -1.15 23.36
N ARG A 5 -24.81 -0.78 23.62
CA ARG A 5 -23.99 0.00 22.67
C ARG A 5 -23.72 -0.95 21.50
N ILE A 6 -24.47 -0.82 20.41
CA ILE A 6 -24.13 -1.46 19.15
C ILE A 6 -22.81 -0.81 18.73
N MET A 7 -21.69 -1.50 18.92
CA MET A 7 -20.42 -1.11 18.34
C MET A 7 -20.58 -1.33 16.83
N SER A 8 -20.71 -0.26 16.07
CA SER A 8 -20.59 -0.34 14.62
C SER A 8 -19.14 -0.77 14.31
N ILE A 9 -18.99 -1.92 13.69
CA ILE A 9 -17.68 -2.32 13.13
C ILE A 9 -17.55 -1.50 11.85
N GLU A 10 -16.62 -0.57 11.84
CA GLU A 10 -16.25 0.16 10.63
C GLU A 10 -15.20 -0.67 9.89
N ILE A 11 -15.48 -0.98 8.64
CA ILE A 11 -14.55 -1.65 7.73
C ILE A 11 -13.92 -0.56 6.86
N ASN A 12 -12.59 -0.43 6.90
CA ASN A 12 -11.86 0.43 5.98
C ASN A 12 -11.54 -0.34 4.70
N ILE A 13 -11.98 0.18 3.58
CA ILE A 13 -11.66 -0.35 2.25
C ILE A 13 -10.52 0.49 1.67
N ASN A 14 -9.44 -0.17 1.28
CA ASN A 14 -8.34 0.49 0.58
C ASN A 14 -8.19 -0.07 -0.84
N CYS A 15 -7.66 0.75 -1.75
CA CYS A 15 -7.40 0.36 -3.13
C CYS A 15 -6.08 0.95 -3.61
N ASP A 16 -5.37 0.19 -4.45
CA ASP A 16 -4.17 0.65 -5.15
C ASP A 16 -4.60 1.45 -6.38
N LEU A 17 -4.15 2.71 -6.49
CA LEU A 17 -4.63 3.70 -7.43
C LEU A 17 -3.47 4.49 -8.04
N GLY A 18 -3.73 5.19 -9.15
CA GLY A 18 -2.71 5.92 -9.87
C GLY A 18 -1.71 5.03 -10.61
N GLU A 19 -2.04 3.77 -10.81
CA GLU A 19 -1.17 2.76 -11.40
C GLU A 19 -1.18 2.77 -12.94
N LYS A 20 -1.29 3.96 -13.54
CA LYS A 20 -1.22 4.12 -15.01
C LYS A 20 0.10 3.58 -15.54
N SER A 21 0.03 2.59 -16.42
CA SER A 21 1.18 1.96 -17.05
C SER A 21 0.81 1.34 -18.40
N LYS A 22 1.79 0.77 -19.11
CA LYS A 22 1.53 -0.01 -20.34
C LYS A 22 0.71 -1.29 -20.10
N HIS A 23 0.64 -1.75 -18.85
CA HIS A 23 -0.03 -2.98 -18.46
C HIS A 23 -1.35 -2.75 -17.74
N HIS A 24 -1.58 -1.54 -17.23
CA HIS A 24 -2.73 -1.22 -16.39
C HIS A 24 -3.31 0.14 -16.76
N SER A 25 -4.64 0.19 -16.87
CA SER A 25 -5.38 1.43 -17.08
C SER A 25 -5.93 1.94 -15.74
N ASN A 26 -5.73 3.22 -15.47
CA ASN A 26 -6.29 3.90 -14.29
C ASN A 26 -7.63 4.58 -14.58
N LYS A 27 -8.36 4.15 -15.61
CA LYS A 27 -9.63 4.79 -16.03
C LYS A 27 -10.74 4.72 -15.00
N HIS A 28 -10.69 3.73 -14.09
CA HIS A 28 -11.69 3.53 -13.03
C HIS A 28 -11.30 4.16 -11.69
N ASP A 29 -10.13 4.80 -11.59
CA ASP A 29 -9.70 5.44 -10.34
C ASP A 29 -10.72 6.43 -9.78
N PRO A 30 -11.39 7.29 -10.62
CA PRO A 30 -12.39 8.20 -10.10
C PRO A 30 -13.60 7.50 -9.44
N GLU A 31 -14.10 6.41 -10.05
CA GLU A 31 -15.22 5.63 -9.54
C GLU A 31 -14.84 4.87 -8.27
N LEU A 32 -13.61 4.33 -8.21
CA LEU A 32 -13.11 3.65 -7.01
C LEU A 32 -12.96 4.63 -5.84
N LEU A 33 -12.52 5.86 -6.11
CA LEU A 33 -12.39 6.91 -5.09
C LEU A 33 -13.73 7.40 -4.52
N GLU A 34 -14.87 7.07 -5.13
CA GLU A 34 -16.19 7.30 -4.54
C GLU A 34 -16.58 6.22 -3.52
N ILE A 35 -15.86 5.07 -3.49
CA ILE A 35 -16.24 3.89 -2.71
C ILE A 35 -15.25 3.63 -1.56
N VAL A 36 -13.95 3.84 -1.81
CA VAL A 36 -12.90 3.48 -0.84
C VAL A 36 -12.71 4.54 0.25
N ASN A 37 -12.14 4.11 1.38
CA ASN A 37 -11.78 5.00 2.48
C ASN A 37 -10.31 5.45 2.40
N SER A 38 -9.46 4.65 1.74
CA SER A 38 -8.01 4.88 1.67
C SER A 38 -7.48 4.56 0.27
N ALA A 39 -6.69 5.47 -0.28
CA ALA A 39 -6.03 5.34 -1.58
C ALA A 39 -4.54 5.06 -1.38
N ASN A 40 -4.03 3.94 -1.90
CA ASN A 40 -2.60 3.67 -1.97
C ASN A 40 -2.10 4.14 -3.34
N ILE A 41 -1.44 5.29 -3.40
CA ILE A 41 -1.12 5.98 -4.65
C ILE A 41 0.26 5.57 -5.15
N ALA A 42 0.34 5.04 -6.37
CA ALA A 42 1.60 4.72 -7.04
C ALA A 42 2.50 5.95 -7.15
N CYS A 43 3.80 5.78 -6.84
CA CYS A 43 4.75 6.88 -6.71
C CYS A 43 5.74 6.99 -7.89
N GLY A 44 5.35 6.52 -9.08
CA GLY A 44 6.11 6.68 -10.32
C GLY A 44 7.19 5.63 -10.59
N TYR A 45 7.47 4.70 -9.65
CA TYR A 45 8.54 3.71 -9.81
C TYR A 45 8.09 2.43 -10.51
N HIS A 46 6.90 1.93 -10.21
CA HIS A 46 6.31 0.79 -10.91
C HIS A 46 5.22 1.23 -11.89
N ALA A 47 4.56 2.33 -11.57
CA ALA A 47 3.46 2.90 -12.35
C ALA A 47 3.21 4.35 -11.93
N GLY A 48 2.36 5.03 -12.70
CA GLY A 48 1.97 6.40 -12.47
C GLY A 48 3.03 7.42 -12.91
N ASP A 49 2.62 8.67 -12.87
CA ASP A 49 3.44 9.84 -13.15
C ASP A 49 2.94 11.02 -12.29
N GLU A 50 3.63 12.16 -12.35
CA GLU A 50 3.28 13.34 -11.55
C GLU A 50 1.85 13.82 -11.86
N GLU A 51 1.43 13.80 -13.11
CA GLU A 51 0.07 14.19 -13.53
C GLU A 51 -0.99 13.26 -12.91
N THR A 52 -0.75 11.96 -12.98
CA THR A 52 -1.64 10.94 -12.42
C THR A 52 -1.74 11.08 -10.90
N MET A 53 -0.61 11.24 -10.19
CA MET A 53 -0.59 11.45 -8.74
C MET A 53 -1.37 12.71 -8.35
N ASN A 54 -1.14 13.85 -9.03
CA ASN A 54 -1.89 15.08 -8.76
C ASN A 54 -3.40 14.88 -8.90
N LYS A 55 -3.84 14.22 -9.96
CA LYS A 55 -5.27 13.96 -10.21
C LYS A 55 -5.89 13.07 -9.13
N VAL A 56 -5.21 11.98 -8.75
CA VAL A 56 -5.70 11.06 -7.72
C VAL A 56 -5.77 11.77 -6.36
N VAL A 57 -4.76 12.56 -6.00
CA VAL A 57 -4.74 13.36 -4.76
C VAL A 57 -5.89 14.37 -4.73
N GLU A 58 -6.16 15.08 -5.84
CA GLU A 58 -7.26 16.04 -5.93
C GLU A 58 -8.63 15.38 -5.71
N ILE A 59 -8.87 14.24 -6.37
CA ILE A 59 -10.13 13.49 -6.22
C ILE A 59 -10.24 12.91 -4.81
N SER A 60 -9.14 12.34 -4.27
CA SER A 60 -9.11 11.83 -2.89
C SER A 60 -9.50 12.89 -1.88
N LYS A 61 -8.93 14.10 -2.00
CA LYS A 61 -9.31 15.24 -1.16
C LYS A 61 -10.79 15.57 -1.27
N THR A 62 -11.32 15.64 -2.50
CA THR A 62 -12.72 15.99 -2.74
C THR A 62 -13.68 15.01 -2.09
N ASN A 63 -13.32 13.72 -2.10
CA ASN A 63 -14.14 12.62 -1.57
C ASN A 63 -13.83 12.27 -0.11
N GLY A 64 -12.88 12.96 0.53
CA GLY A 64 -12.46 12.66 1.91
C GLY A 64 -11.76 11.33 2.07
N VAL A 65 -11.11 10.84 1.01
CA VAL A 65 -10.35 9.59 0.99
C VAL A 65 -8.93 9.84 1.51
N SER A 66 -8.46 8.99 2.42
CA SER A 66 -7.10 9.08 2.98
C SER A 66 -6.04 8.80 1.92
N ILE A 67 -4.99 9.61 1.90
CA ILE A 67 -3.90 9.52 0.93
C ILE A 67 -2.74 8.72 1.54
N GLY A 68 -2.28 7.69 0.84
CA GLY A 68 -1.16 6.86 1.22
C GLY A 68 -0.17 6.63 0.08
N ALA A 69 1.11 6.47 0.44
CA ALA A 69 2.15 6.14 -0.52
C ALA A 69 2.20 4.64 -0.81
N HIS A 70 2.34 4.30 -2.10
CA HIS A 70 2.42 2.92 -2.58
C HIS A 70 3.78 2.64 -3.24
N PRO A 71 4.89 2.64 -2.44
CA PRO A 71 6.23 2.50 -2.97
C PRO A 71 6.55 1.09 -3.44
N SER A 72 7.33 0.99 -4.50
CA SER A 72 7.73 -0.25 -5.15
C SER A 72 9.21 -0.24 -5.50
N PHE A 73 9.72 -1.39 -5.93
CA PHE A 73 10.96 -1.41 -6.71
C PHE A 73 10.83 -0.56 -7.97
N ASN A 74 11.95 0.02 -8.43
CA ASN A 74 11.98 0.76 -9.69
C ASN A 74 12.00 -0.20 -10.87
N ASP A 75 10.82 -0.70 -11.22
CA ASP A 75 10.62 -1.73 -12.24
C ASP A 75 9.30 -1.47 -13.02
N PRO A 76 9.24 -0.41 -13.81
CA PRO A 76 8.04 -0.09 -14.58
C PRO A 76 7.74 -1.13 -15.66
N GLU A 77 8.75 -1.84 -16.15
CA GLU A 77 8.59 -2.86 -17.18
C GLU A 77 7.78 -4.08 -16.70
N ASN A 78 7.96 -4.49 -15.45
CA ASN A 78 7.26 -5.63 -14.86
C ASN A 78 6.28 -5.20 -13.76
N PHE A 79 5.93 -3.91 -13.74
CA PHE A 79 4.96 -3.37 -12.77
C PHE A 79 5.38 -3.61 -11.32
N GLY A 80 6.68 -3.51 -11.00
CA GLY A 80 7.20 -3.73 -9.66
C GLY A 80 7.05 -5.16 -9.14
N ARG A 81 6.85 -6.14 -10.00
CA ARG A 81 6.56 -7.54 -9.60
C ARG A 81 7.75 -8.47 -9.68
N GLU A 82 8.89 -8.00 -10.19
CA GLU A 82 10.13 -8.78 -10.16
C GLU A 82 10.88 -8.59 -8.86
N ARG A 83 11.40 -9.71 -8.32
CA ARG A 83 12.18 -9.69 -7.07
C ARG A 83 13.55 -9.07 -7.31
N MET A 84 13.94 -8.11 -6.48
CA MET A 84 15.22 -7.42 -6.55
C MET A 84 15.98 -7.57 -5.23
N ASN A 85 17.27 -7.82 -5.32
CA ASN A 85 18.16 -7.85 -4.16
C ASN A 85 18.84 -6.48 -4.03
N LEU A 86 18.32 -5.67 -3.14
CA LEU A 86 18.86 -4.35 -2.80
C LEU A 86 19.44 -4.36 -1.38
N SER A 87 20.50 -3.59 -1.17
CA SER A 87 21.03 -3.32 0.16
C SER A 87 20.04 -2.53 1.01
N SER A 88 20.21 -2.56 2.33
CA SER A 88 19.35 -1.78 3.23
C SER A 88 19.38 -0.28 2.93
N SER A 89 20.53 0.27 2.48
CA SER A 89 20.64 1.67 2.10
C SER A 89 19.90 2.01 0.79
N GLU A 90 19.87 1.09 -0.16
CA GLU A 90 19.11 1.26 -1.39
C GLU A 90 17.60 1.17 -1.13
N ILE A 91 17.16 0.22 -0.28
CA ILE A 91 15.77 0.14 0.19
C ILE A 91 15.37 1.43 0.92
N GLU A 92 16.21 1.92 1.82
CA GLU A 92 15.95 3.17 2.53
C GLU A 92 15.73 4.33 1.56
N LYS A 93 16.66 4.53 0.64
CA LYS A 93 16.56 5.59 -0.37
C LYS A 93 15.31 5.42 -1.23
N LEU A 94 15.02 4.21 -1.68
CA LEU A 94 13.86 3.88 -2.50
C LEU A 94 12.53 4.26 -1.83
N ILE A 95 12.40 4.01 -0.54
CA ILE A 95 11.18 4.34 0.21
C ILE A 95 11.07 5.84 0.45
N ILE A 96 12.16 6.48 0.85
CA ILE A 96 12.19 7.93 1.11
C ILE A 96 11.85 8.72 -0.15
N ASP A 97 12.53 8.43 -1.27
CA ASP A 97 12.34 9.15 -2.53
C ASP A 97 10.85 9.10 -2.96
N GLN A 98 10.23 7.93 -2.92
CA GLN A 98 8.84 7.76 -3.34
C GLN A 98 7.85 8.43 -2.38
N TYR A 99 8.09 8.32 -1.07
CA TYR A 99 7.27 9.02 -0.08
C TYR A 99 7.36 10.54 -0.28
N GLU A 100 8.56 11.10 -0.46
CA GLU A 100 8.76 12.53 -0.62
C GLU A 100 8.10 13.08 -1.90
N ILE A 101 8.14 12.32 -2.99
CA ILE A 101 7.44 12.68 -4.24
C ILE A 101 5.94 12.87 -3.95
N LEU A 102 5.28 11.86 -3.37
CA LEU A 102 3.85 11.95 -3.12
C LEU A 102 3.51 12.97 -2.04
N GLN A 103 4.32 13.08 -0.97
CA GLN A 103 4.11 14.08 0.08
C GLN A 103 4.21 15.50 -0.48
N SER A 104 5.18 15.74 -1.38
CA SER A 104 5.31 17.06 -2.04
C SER A 104 4.06 17.41 -2.87
N ILE A 105 3.53 16.43 -3.60
CA ILE A 105 2.30 16.62 -4.39
C ILE A 105 1.11 16.85 -3.45
N SER A 106 0.93 16.01 -2.44
CA SER A 106 -0.17 16.13 -1.47
C SER A 106 -0.18 17.49 -0.78
N SER A 107 1.01 17.99 -0.41
CA SER A 107 1.15 19.30 0.24
C SER A 107 0.70 20.47 -0.64
N LYS A 108 0.88 20.39 -1.97
CA LYS A 108 0.37 21.40 -2.92
C LYS A 108 -1.16 21.49 -2.89
N HIS A 109 -1.82 20.38 -2.54
CA HIS A 109 -3.28 20.30 -2.38
C HIS A 109 -3.75 20.57 -0.95
N GLY A 110 -2.83 20.86 -0.01
CA GLY A 110 -3.13 21.08 1.41
C GLY A 110 -3.43 19.77 2.18
N GLU A 111 -2.98 18.65 1.64
CA GLU A 111 -3.14 17.31 2.21
C GLU A 111 -1.80 16.73 2.66
N ASN A 112 -1.86 15.64 3.44
CA ASN A 112 -0.69 14.90 3.87
C ASN A 112 -0.84 13.41 3.55
N VAL A 113 0.29 12.77 3.30
CA VAL A 113 0.35 11.29 3.26
C VAL A 113 0.17 10.76 4.67
N THR A 114 -0.86 9.93 4.88
CA THR A 114 -1.28 9.42 6.19
C THR A 114 -0.84 7.98 6.44
N HIS A 115 -0.61 7.23 5.38
CA HIS A 115 -0.23 5.83 5.46
C HIS A 115 0.73 5.43 4.34
N ILE A 116 1.32 4.26 4.47
CA ILE A 116 2.24 3.70 3.49
C ILE A 116 2.01 2.20 3.36
N LYS A 117 1.94 1.73 2.13
CA LYS A 117 1.73 0.33 1.75
C LYS A 117 2.69 -0.05 0.64
N PRO A 118 3.70 -0.89 0.86
CA PRO A 118 4.58 -1.35 -0.22
C PRO A 118 3.82 -2.13 -1.29
N HIS A 119 4.27 -1.99 -2.54
CA HIS A 119 3.67 -2.66 -3.70
C HIS A 119 4.45 -3.93 -4.10
N GLY A 120 3.73 -4.87 -4.70
CA GLY A 120 4.24 -5.93 -5.55
C GLY A 120 5.30 -6.83 -4.90
N ALA A 121 6.44 -6.99 -5.59
CA ALA A 121 7.51 -7.87 -5.12
C ALA A 121 8.14 -7.37 -3.81
N LEU A 122 8.24 -6.06 -3.62
CA LEU A 122 8.76 -5.48 -2.38
C LEU A 122 7.90 -5.89 -1.17
N ASN A 123 6.57 -5.78 -1.30
CA ASN A 123 5.63 -6.23 -0.27
C ASN A 123 5.75 -7.74 0.00
N ASN A 124 5.71 -8.55 -1.07
CA ASN A 124 5.73 -10.01 -0.92
C ASN A 124 7.04 -10.51 -0.29
N MET A 125 8.18 -9.94 -0.70
CA MET A 125 9.47 -10.27 -0.09
C MET A 125 9.52 -9.88 1.39
N ALA A 126 9.00 -8.71 1.75
CA ALA A 126 8.95 -8.26 3.13
C ALA A 126 7.97 -9.08 4.00
N CYS A 127 6.93 -9.67 3.41
CA CYS A 127 6.07 -10.63 4.13
C CYS A 127 6.80 -11.91 4.53
N GLU A 128 7.81 -12.32 3.75
CA GLU A 128 8.56 -13.57 3.94
C GLU A 128 9.87 -13.37 4.71
N ASP A 129 10.51 -12.20 4.58
CA ASP A 129 11.84 -11.89 5.10
C ASP A 129 11.78 -10.86 6.24
N ILE A 130 12.16 -11.29 7.44
CA ILE A 130 12.13 -10.45 8.65
C ILE A 130 13.16 -9.32 8.62
N ASP A 131 14.29 -9.49 7.94
CA ASP A 131 15.34 -8.46 7.87
C ASP A 131 14.91 -7.34 6.93
N LEU A 132 14.33 -7.67 5.77
CA LEU A 132 13.72 -6.69 4.88
C LEU A 132 12.53 -5.99 5.55
N ALA A 133 11.63 -6.75 6.19
CA ALA A 133 10.50 -6.18 6.93
C ALA A 133 10.95 -5.20 8.02
N THR A 134 12.01 -5.56 8.76
CA THR A 134 12.57 -4.69 9.80
C THR A 134 13.20 -3.43 9.21
N THR A 135 13.87 -3.55 8.07
CA THR A 135 14.45 -2.42 7.33
C THR A 135 13.35 -1.45 6.91
N LEU A 136 12.30 -1.93 6.24
CA LEU A 136 11.15 -1.12 5.84
C LEU A 136 10.51 -0.40 7.04
N ALA A 137 10.21 -1.16 8.09
CA ALA A 137 9.57 -0.62 9.29
C ALA A 137 10.41 0.50 9.95
N LYS A 138 11.74 0.32 10.04
CA LYS A 138 12.64 1.36 10.57
C LYS A 138 12.65 2.62 9.71
N VAL A 139 12.70 2.46 8.39
CA VAL A 139 12.69 3.58 7.45
C VAL A 139 11.39 4.36 7.56
N ILE A 140 10.25 3.68 7.50
CA ILE A 140 8.93 4.29 7.59
C ILE A 140 8.75 5.05 8.91
N LYS A 141 9.12 4.42 10.04
CA LYS A 141 9.06 5.07 11.36
C LYS A 141 9.94 6.31 11.44
N ARG A 142 11.10 6.32 10.78
CA ARG A 142 12.01 7.47 10.75
C ARG A 142 11.49 8.60 9.87
N ILE A 143 10.83 8.29 8.74
CA ILE A 143 10.20 9.29 7.87
C ILE A 143 9.15 10.08 8.67
N ASN A 144 8.21 9.36 9.27
CA ASN A 144 7.19 9.96 10.12
C ASN A 144 6.61 8.87 11.05
N PRO A 145 6.79 8.97 12.38
CA PRO A 145 6.29 8.00 13.34
C PRO A 145 4.76 7.93 13.42
N GLU A 146 4.05 8.93 12.87
CA GLU A 146 2.59 8.98 12.85
C GLU A 146 1.98 8.25 11.65
N LEU A 147 2.79 7.88 10.64
CA LEU A 147 2.32 7.10 9.49
C LEU A 147 1.75 5.75 9.94
N ILE A 148 0.60 5.43 9.38
CA ILE A 148 0.02 4.09 9.50
C ILE A 148 0.71 3.18 8.47
N TYR A 149 1.34 2.12 8.94
CA TYR A 149 1.92 1.13 8.06
C TYR A 149 0.87 0.06 7.75
N LEU A 150 0.41 0.01 6.50
CA LEU A 150 -0.49 -1.05 6.02
C LEU A 150 0.32 -2.32 5.77
N VAL A 151 -0.06 -3.39 6.43
CA VAL A 151 0.68 -4.65 6.39
C VAL A 151 -0.28 -5.84 6.22
N PRO A 152 0.08 -6.85 5.44
CA PRO A 152 -0.71 -8.08 5.38
C PRO A 152 -0.75 -8.78 6.74
N THR A 153 -1.93 -9.21 7.14
CA THR A 153 -2.17 -9.91 8.42
C THR A 153 -1.31 -11.17 8.51
N GLY A 154 -0.65 -11.38 9.65
CA GLY A 154 0.18 -12.55 9.93
C GLY A 154 1.58 -12.50 9.32
N SER A 155 1.93 -11.47 8.55
CA SER A 155 3.21 -11.35 7.84
C SER A 155 4.40 -11.00 8.76
N LYS A 156 5.63 -11.15 8.23
CA LYS A 156 6.83 -10.63 8.90
C LYS A 156 6.82 -9.11 9.01
N MET A 157 6.12 -8.41 8.11
CA MET A 157 5.92 -6.96 8.17
C MET A 157 5.13 -6.56 9.42
N GLU A 158 4.02 -7.23 9.69
CA GLU A 158 3.25 -7.02 10.90
C GLU A 158 4.08 -7.26 12.16
N HIS A 159 4.84 -8.37 12.18
CA HIS A 159 5.72 -8.70 13.31
C HIS A 159 6.79 -7.63 13.55
N ALA A 160 7.48 -7.18 12.49
CA ALA A 160 8.51 -6.16 12.58
C ALA A 160 7.95 -4.81 13.04
N ALA A 161 6.80 -4.40 12.50
CA ALA A 161 6.15 -3.15 12.85
C ALA A 161 5.67 -3.13 14.31
N LYS A 162 5.05 -4.22 14.78
CA LYS A 162 4.67 -4.38 16.21
C LYS A 162 5.87 -4.32 17.13
N LYS A 163 6.98 -4.98 16.78
CA LYS A 163 8.21 -4.94 17.57
C LYS A 163 8.81 -3.53 17.71
N LEU A 164 8.55 -2.68 16.72
CA LEU A 164 8.98 -1.29 16.71
C LEU A 164 7.91 -0.32 17.25
N ASP A 165 6.81 -0.80 17.79
CA ASP A 165 5.70 0.01 18.30
C ASP A 165 5.23 1.06 17.27
N MET A 166 4.93 0.60 16.06
CA MET A 166 4.40 1.43 14.98
C MET A 166 2.89 1.41 14.95
N LYS A 167 2.30 2.48 14.43
CA LYS A 167 0.89 2.47 14.03
C LYS A 167 0.74 1.57 12.81
N ILE A 168 -0.08 0.53 12.91
CA ILE A 168 -0.33 -0.39 11.82
C ILE A 168 -1.82 -0.54 11.54
N ALA A 169 -2.14 -0.84 10.29
CA ALA A 169 -3.42 -1.41 9.89
C ALA A 169 -3.14 -2.74 9.18
N CYS A 170 -3.75 -3.81 9.70
CA CYS A 170 -3.61 -5.13 9.09
C CYS A 170 -4.67 -5.30 8.01
N GLU A 171 -4.24 -5.67 6.81
CA GLU A 171 -5.15 -5.89 5.68
C GLU A 171 -5.31 -7.37 5.35
N ILE A 172 -6.43 -7.67 4.70
CA ILE A 172 -6.68 -8.90 3.96
C ILE A 172 -7.16 -8.54 2.56
N PHE A 173 -6.90 -9.40 1.59
CA PHE A 173 -7.34 -9.24 0.21
C PHE A 173 -8.57 -10.09 -0.03
N ALA A 174 -9.71 -9.46 -0.28
CA ALA A 174 -10.98 -10.15 -0.49
C ALA A 174 -11.05 -10.92 -1.82
N ASP A 175 -10.19 -10.56 -2.78
CA ASP A 175 -10.11 -11.14 -4.12
C ASP A 175 -8.99 -12.18 -4.28
N ARG A 176 -8.32 -12.57 -3.18
CA ARG A 176 -7.13 -13.42 -3.21
C ARG A 176 -7.28 -14.66 -2.33
N ASN A 177 -6.75 -15.78 -2.83
CA ASN A 177 -6.56 -16.96 -2.02
C ASN A 177 -5.21 -16.94 -1.28
N TYR A 178 -5.17 -17.65 -0.15
CA TYR A 178 -4.03 -17.75 0.75
C TYR A 178 -3.50 -19.19 0.81
N GLU A 179 -2.22 -19.34 0.97
CA GLU A 179 -1.57 -20.61 1.32
C GLU A 179 -1.77 -20.89 2.83
N ASP A 180 -1.49 -22.12 3.26
CA ASP A 180 -1.65 -22.54 4.67
C ASP A 180 -0.78 -21.72 5.65
N ASP A 181 0.29 -21.12 5.18
CA ASP A 181 1.19 -20.25 5.97
C ASP A 181 0.72 -18.78 6.05
N GLY A 182 -0.43 -18.44 5.45
CA GLY A 182 -1.01 -17.10 5.42
C GLY A 182 -0.46 -16.19 4.33
N ASN A 183 0.46 -16.65 3.49
CA ASN A 183 0.93 -15.90 2.34
C ASN A 183 -0.07 -15.96 1.18
N LEU A 184 -0.06 -14.92 0.34
CA LEU A 184 -0.89 -14.90 -0.86
C LEU A 184 -0.46 -15.97 -1.86
N VAL A 185 -1.43 -16.71 -2.38
CA VAL A 185 -1.18 -17.65 -3.48
C VAL A 185 -0.56 -16.91 -4.67
N SER A 186 0.54 -17.46 -5.21
CA SER A 186 1.22 -16.86 -6.37
C SER A 186 0.26 -16.68 -7.55
N ARG A 187 0.25 -15.51 -8.17
CA ARG A 187 -0.59 -15.20 -9.36
C ARG A 187 -0.29 -16.14 -10.57
N LYS A 188 0.79 -16.90 -10.53
CA LYS A 188 1.11 -17.94 -11.52
C LYS A 188 0.23 -19.19 -11.37
N LYS A 189 -0.43 -19.38 -10.22
CA LYS A 189 -1.36 -20.48 -9.97
C LYS A 189 -2.79 -20.10 -10.38
N PRO A 190 -3.56 -21.00 -11.01
CA PRO A 190 -4.89 -20.69 -11.56
C PRO A 190 -5.94 -20.27 -10.52
N HIS A 191 -5.76 -20.68 -9.25
CA HIS A 191 -6.66 -20.36 -8.15
C HIS A 191 -6.20 -19.18 -7.29
N ALA A 192 -5.28 -18.36 -7.77
CA ALA A 192 -4.74 -17.23 -7.00
C ALA A 192 -5.76 -16.10 -6.78
N LEU A 193 -6.71 -15.97 -7.70
CA LEU A 193 -7.75 -14.93 -7.65
C LEU A 193 -9.11 -15.56 -7.38
N ILE A 194 -9.89 -14.89 -6.56
CA ILE A 194 -11.31 -15.16 -6.36
C ILE A 194 -12.04 -14.26 -7.35
N THR A 195 -12.66 -14.85 -8.36
CA THR A 195 -13.37 -14.12 -9.44
C THR A 195 -14.88 -14.21 -9.32
N ASP A 196 -15.36 -15.11 -8.46
CA ASP A 196 -16.78 -15.28 -8.17
C ASP A 196 -17.05 -14.76 -6.76
N PRO A 197 -17.94 -13.78 -6.60
CA PRO A 197 -18.26 -13.21 -5.30
C PRO A 197 -19.23 -14.05 -4.45
N GLU A 198 -19.74 -15.20 -4.95
CA GLU A 198 -20.65 -16.11 -4.24
C GLU A 198 -19.96 -17.12 -3.32
#